data_fb86f43ddf3fd135b7ae1bcebcbaf99b
#
_entry.id   fb86f43ddf3fd135b7ae1bcebcbaf99b
#
_cell.length_a   1.000
_cell.length_b   1.000
_cell.length_c   1.000
_cell.angle_alpha   90.00
_cell.angle_beta   90.00
_cell.angle_gamma   90.00
#
_symmetry.space_group_name_H-M   'P 1'
#
loop_
_entity.id
_entity.type
_entity.pdbx_description
1 polymer ?
#
loop_
_entity_poly.entity_id
_entity_poly.type
_entity_poly.pdbx_seq_one_letter_code
_entity_poly.pdbx_strand_id
1 'polypeptide(L)'
;MIESIMLVDDEDLFHLVFEDACSLLDITLSLEAVSSSDEAAKMFKNWFNNGPIEERPECVFVDLNIIGSSFDGIELVRRINFEYGDNVVIGIISSSNEVSEQSKAVQAGAQFWIVKSDEIEPRLESFLEDYESYKNKTAPFKVYK
;
A
#
# COMPACT_ATOMS: atom_id res chain seq x y z
N MET A 1 7.73 2.64 14.56
CA MET A 1 7.52 3.69 13.53
C MET A 1 7.81 3.11 12.15
N ILE A 2 7.04 3.49 11.17
CA ILE A 2 7.22 3.02 9.80
C ILE A 2 8.44 3.71 9.16
N GLU A 3 9.30 2.94 8.49
CA GLU A 3 10.52 3.46 7.89
C GLU A 3 10.57 3.33 6.37
N SER A 4 9.87 2.35 5.81
CA SER A 4 9.89 2.12 4.37
C SER A 4 8.52 1.73 3.84
N ILE A 5 8.11 2.36 2.75
CA ILE A 5 6.81 2.10 2.12
C ILE A 5 6.96 1.97 0.62
N MET A 6 6.02 1.25 0.02
CA MET A 6 5.89 1.17 -1.42
C MET A 6 4.50 1.68 -1.81
N LEU A 7 4.46 2.50 -2.84
CA LEU A 7 3.22 2.93 -3.48
C LEU A 7 3.16 2.35 -4.89
N VAL A 8 2.12 1.58 -5.19
CA VAL A 8 1.90 1.00 -6.51
C VAL A 8 0.72 1.71 -7.16
N ASP A 9 1.01 2.56 -8.13
CA ASP A 9 0.03 3.42 -8.77
C ASP A 9 0.57 3.84 -10.13
N ASP A 10 -0.23 3.80 -11.18
CA ASP A 10 0.18 4.19 -12.52
C ASP A 10 0.09 5.70 -12.79
N GLU A 11 -0.45 6.48 -11.85
CA GLU A 11 -0.58 7.93 -11.98
C GLU A 11 0.62 8.66 -11.35
N ASP A 12 1.51 9.19 -12.19
CA ASP A 12 2.69 9.93 -11.73
C ASP A 12 2.31 11.13 -10.85
N LEU A 13 1.20 11.79 -11.17
CA LEU A 13 0.73 12.94 -10.39
C LEU A 13 0.39 12.52 -8.96
N PHE A 14 -0.23 11.35 -8.77
CA PHE A 14 -0.54 10.86 -7.43
C PHE A 14 0.71 10.50 -6.65
N HIS A 15 1.77 10.03 -7.31
CA HIS A 15 3.07 9.79 -6.65
C HIS A 15 3.55 11.08 -5.98
N LEU A 16 3.43 12.22 -6.67
CA LEU A 16 3.83 13.51 -6.11
C LEU A 16 2.94 13.94 -4.95
N VAL A 17 1.64 13.77 -5.07
CA VAL A 17 0.68 14.10 -4.00
C VAL A 17 0.97 13.28 -2.75
N PHE A 18 1.23 12.00 -2.91
CA PHE A 18 1.54 11.10 -1.80
C PHE A 18 2.88 11.44 -1.15
N GLU A 19 3.89 11.73 -1.95
CA GLU A 19 5.21 12.14 -1.45
C GLU A 19 5.12 13.43 -0.65
N ASP A 20 4.37 14.42 -1.15
CA ASP A 20 4.14 15.67 -0.44
C ASP A 20 3.44 15.44 0.90
N ALA A 21 2.43 14.58 0.93
CA ALA A 21 1.72 14.25 2.16
C ALA A 21 2.67 13.64 3.21
N CYS A 22 3.54 12.73 2.80
CA CYS A 22 4.54 12.14 3.68
C CYS A 22 5.49 13.21 4.23
N SER A 23 5.90 14.16 3.38
CA SER A 23 6.78 15.27 3.81
C SER A 23 6.11 16.18 4.81
N LEU A 24 4.84 16.49 4.61
CA LEU A 24 4.06 17.35 5.52
C LEU A 24 3.84 16.71 6.88
N LEU A 25 3.79 15.40 6.95
CA LEU A 25 3.66 14.67 8.21
C LEU A 25 4.98 14.53 8.94
N ASP A 26 6.06 15.11 8.42
CA ASP A 26 7.40 15.08 8.99
C ASP A 26 7.88 13.65 9.28
N ILE A 27 7.55 12.75 8.37
CA ILE A 27 7.92 11.35 8.47
C ILE A 27 9.14 11.12 7.58
N THR A 28 10.24 10.67 8.19
CA THR A 28 11.42 10.29 7.42
C THR A 28 11.21 8.88 6.91
N LEU A 29 10.74 8.76 5.67
CA LEU A 29 10.44 7.49 5.03
C LEU A 29 11.30 7.27 3.80
N SER A 30 11.63 6.01 3.56
CA SER A 30 12.06 5.57 2.25
C SER A 30 10.81 5.22 1.46
N LEU A 31 10.52 5.98 0.40
CA LEU A 31 9.36 5.76 -0.47
C LEU A 31 9.82 5.21 -1.81
N GLU A 32 9.29 4.03 -2.16
CA GLU A 32 9.47 3.45 -3.48
C GLU A 32 8.14 3.52 -4.21
N ALA A 33 8.08 4.31 -5.28
CA ALA A 33 6.88 4.44 -6.10
C ALA A 33 7.06 3.64 -7.39
N VAL A 34 6.15 2.73 -7.68
CA VAL A 34 6.18 1.91 -8.89
C VAL A 34 4.87 2.05 -9.66
N SER A 35 4.94 1.88 -10.97
CA SER A 35 3.83 2.20 -11.87
C SER A 35 3.04 0.97 -12.34
N SER A 36 3.44 -0.24 -11.99
CA SER A 36 2.73 -1.45 -12.40
C SER A 36 2.77 -2.55 -11.36
N SER A 37 1.77 -3.43 -11.40
CA SER A 37 1.73 -4.63 -10.56
C SER A 37 2.86 -5.59 -10.88
N ASP A 38 3.22 -5.70 -12.15
CA ASP A 38 4.31 -6.58 -12.60
C ASP A 38 5.64 -6.15 -11.98
N GLU A 39 5.92 -4.85 -12.00
CA GLU A 39 7.13 -4.30 -11.41
C GLU A 39 7.16 -4.51 -9.90
N ALA A 40 6.04 -4.23 -9.22
CA ALA A 40 5.92 -4.44 -7.78
C ALA A 40 6.16 -5.90 -7.40
N ALA A 41 5.54 -6.84 -8.09
CA ALA A 41 5.69 -8.27 -7.83
C ALA A 41 7.16 -8.72 -8.01
N LYS A 42 7.81 -8.22 -9.06
CA LYS A 42 9.21 -8.52 -9.33
C LYS A 42 10.13 -7.98 -8.25
N MET A 43 9.89 -6.75 -7.79
CA MET A 43 10.68 -6.12 -6.73
C MET A 43 10.52 -6.86 -5.41
N PHE A 44 9.28 -7.27 -5.05
CA PHE A 44 9.03 -8.06 -3.85
C PHE A 44 9.80 -9.37 -3.87
N LYS A 45 9.73 -10.09 -4.99
CA LYS A 45 10.45 -11.35 -5.15
C LYS A 45 11.96 -11.16 -4.96
N ASN A 46 12.51 -10.10 -5.53
CA ASN A 46 13.92 -9.79 -5.43
C ASN A 46 14.33 -9.48 -3.99
N TRP A 47 13.58 -8.61 -3.30
CA TRP A 47 13.88 -8.24 -1.92
C TRP A 47 13.83 -9.43 -0.97
N PHE A 48 12.79 -10.27 -1.06
CA PHE A 48 12.60 -11.38 -0.14
C PHE A 48 13.49 -12.57 -0.44
N ASN A 49 13.99 -12.70 -1.66
CA ASN A 49 14.89 -13.81 -2.02
C ASN A 49 16.38 -13.42 -1.91
N ASN A 50 16.73 -12.20 -2.28
CA ASN A 50 18.13 -11.80 -2.47
C ASN A 50 18.53 -10.49 -1.80
N GLY A 51 17.56 -9.67 -1.39
CA GLY A 51 17.85 -8.33 -0.88
C GLY A 51 18.08 -8.28 0.63
N PRO A 52 18.73 -7.20 1.11
CA PRO A 52 18.85 -6.95 2.54
C PRO A 52 17.47 -6.69 3.17
N ILE A 53 17.30 -7.15 4.40
CA ILE A 53 16.04 -6.99 5.13
C ILE A 53 15.68 -5.50 5.28
N GLU A 54 16.67 -4.65 5.48
CA GLU A 54 16.48 -3.21 5.69
C GLU A 54 15.86 -2.48 4.50
N GLU A 55 16.00 -3.04 3.29
CA GLU A 55 15.46 -2.45 2.06
C GLU A 55 14.04 -2.90 1.74
N ARG A 56 13.51 -3.89 2.48
CA ARG A 56 12.16 -4.40 2.26
C ARG A 56 11.13 -3.38 2.72
N PRO A 57 10.07 -3.13 1.93
CA PRO A 57 9.01 -2.24 2.38
C PRO A 57 8.24 -2.87 3.54
N GLU A 58 7.94 -2.06 4.54
CA GLU A 58 7.13 -2.49 5.69
C GLU A 58 5.65 -2.38 5.39
N CYS A 59 5.28 -1.46 4.52
CA CYS A 59 3.89 -1.17 4.19
C CYS A 59 3.74 -0.92 2.69
N VAL A 60 2.69 -1.46 2.10
CA VAL A 60 2.41 -1.33 0.67
C VAL A 60 1.01 -0.76 0.47
N PHE A 61 0.95 0.33 -0.28
CA PHE A 61 -0.30 0.96 -0.72
C PHE A 61 -0.50 0.62 -2.19
N VAL A 62 -1.59 -0.05 -2.52
CA VAL A 62 -1.84 -0.54 -3.88
C VAL A 62 -3.07 0.14 -4.46
N ASP A 63 -2.92 0.77 -5.63
CA ASP A 63 -4.07 1.31 -6.36
C ASP A 63 -4.92 0.16 -6.90
N LEU A 64 -6.23 0.32 -6.83
CA LEU A 64 -7.18 -0.69 -7.29
C LEU A 64 -7.04 -0.97 -8.78
N ASN A 65 -6.97 0.08 -9.59
CA ASN A 65 -6.92 0.00 -11.04
C ASN A 65 -5.57 0.48 -11.56
N ILE A 66 -4.70 -0.45 -11.90
CA ILE A 66 -3.35 -0.15 -12.40
C ILE A 66 -3.30 -0.47 -13.89
N ILE A 67 -3.45 0.56 -14.71
CA ILE A 67 -3.48 0.43 -16.17
C ILE A 67 -2.12 -0.04 -16.70
N GLY A 68 -2.14 -0.93 -17.66
CA GLY A 68 -0.91 -1.44 -18.29
C GLY A 68 -0.25 -2.59 -17.53
N SER A 69 -0.85 -3.04 -16.43
CA SER A 69 -0.36 -4.20 -15.69
C SER A 69 -1.00 -5.49 -16.19
N SER A 70 -0.31 -6.62 -15.99
CA SER A 70 -0.84 -7.95 -16.35
C SER A 70 -1.97 -8.39 -15.42
N PHE A 71 -2.06 -7.80 -14.23
CA PHE A 71 -3.09 -8.09 -13.23
C PHE A 71 -3.40 -6.83 -12.42
N ASP A 72 -4.58 -6.78 -11.83
CA ASP A 72 -5.06 -5.59 -11.10
C ASP A 72 -4.50 -5.50 -9.68
N GLY A 73 -4.88 -4.43 -8.98
CA GLY A 73 -4.39 -4.16 -7.63
C GLY A 73 -4.83 -5.22 -6.62
N ILE A 74 -6.04 -5.74 -6.74
CA ILE A 74 -6.54 -6.79 -5.83
C ILE A 74 -5.74 -8.07 -6.00
N GLU A 75 -5.43 -8.46 -7.24
CA GLU A 75 -4.60 -9.64 -7.49
C GLU A 75 -3.18 -9.44 -6.98
N LEU A 76 -2.64 -8.24 -7.08
CA LEU A 76 -1.34 -7.94 -6.51
C LEU A 76 -1.36 -8.12 -4.98
N VAL A 77 -2.39 -7.60 -4.32
CA VAL A 77 -2.57 -7.79 -2.87
C VAL A 77 -2.60 -9.27 -2.53
N ARG A 78 -3.36 -10.05 -3.29
CA ARG A 78 -3.47 -11.50 -3.06
C ARG A 78 -2.12 -12.19 -3.15
N ARG A 79 -1.33 -11.88 -4.17
CA ARG A 79 -0.01 -12.48 -4.39
C ARG A 79 0.97 -12.11 -3.29
N ILE A 80 1.03 -10.83 -2.94
CA ILE A 80 1.94 -10.36 -1.88
C ILE A 80 1.53 -10.94 -0.54
N ASN A 81 0.24 -10.96 -0.22
CA ASN A 81 -0.26 -11.51 1.04
C ASN A 81 0.04 -13.00 1.15
N PHE A 82 -0.14 -13.75 0.07
CA PHE A 82 0.09 -15.19 0.07
C PHE A 82 1.54 -15.53 0.38
N GLU A 83 2.49 -14.81 -0.21
CA GLU A 83 3.92 -15.12 -0.07
C GLU A 83 4.61 -14.37 1.07
N TYR A 84 4.18 -13.13 1.35
CA TYR A 84 4.90 -12.23 2.25
C TYR A 84 4.02 -11.58 3.33
N GLY A 85 2.76 -12.00 3.44
CA GLY A 85 1.77 -11.33 4.29
C GLY A 85 2.14 -11.22 5.77
N ASP A 86 2.93 -12.14 6.29
CA ASP A 86 3.38 -12.09 7.69
C ASP A 86 4.43 -11.00 7.94
N ASN A 87 5.01 -10.46 6.87
CA ASN A 87 6.15 -9.53 6.95
C ASN A 87 5.83 -8.13 6.45
N VAL A 88 4.62 -7.87 5.95
CA VAL A 88 4.22 -6.58 5.41
C VAL A 88 2.82 -6.19 5.85
N VAL A 89 2.58 -4.87 5.92
CA VAL A 89 1.24 -4.31 6.04
C VAL A 89 0.82 -3.92 4.62
N ILE A 90 -0.32 -4.39 4.16
CA ILE A 90 -0.75 -4.17 2.79
C ILE A 90 -2.21 -3.72 2.72
N GLY A 91 -2.49 -2.75 1.89
CA GLY A 91 -3.84 -2.26 1.69
C GLY A 91 -4.02 -1.53 0.38
N ILE A 92 -5.24 -1.09 0.15
CA ILE A 92 -5.65 -0.41 -1.08
C ILE A 92 -5.65 1.10 -0.87
N ILE A 93 -5.29 1.83 -1.91
CA ILE A 93 -5.49 3.26 -2.00
C ILE A 93 -6.19 3.53 -3.34
N SER A 94 -7.40 4.10 -3.31
CA SER A 94 -8.23 4.20 -4.51
C SER A 94 -9.20 5.37 -4.42
N SER A 95 -9.54 5.95 -5.55
CA SER A 95 -10.60 6.97 -5.62
C SER A 95 -11.99 6.38 -5.42
N SER A 96 -12.16 5.06 -5.57
CA SER A 96 -13.42 4.36 -5.32
C SER A 96 -13.64 4.08 -3.83
N ASN A 97 -14.91 4.02 -3.42
CA ASN A 97 -15.31 3.65 -2.07
C ASN A 97 -16.45 2.61 -2.12
N GLU A 98 -16.47 1.77 -3.14
CA GLU A 98 -17.53 0.77 -3.32
C GLU A 98 -17.35 -0.41 -2.38
N VAL A 99 -18.45 -0.77 -1.68
CA VAL A 99 -18.44 -1.88 -0.71
C VAL A 99 -18.08 -3.21 -1.37
N SER A 100 -18.55 -3.44 -2.60
CA SER A 100 -18.23 -4.68 -3.33
C SER A 100 -16.73 -4.83 -3.60
N GLU A 101 -16.06 -3.73 -3.93
CA GLU A 101 -14.62 -3.72 -4.16
C GLU A 101 -13.85 -3.90 -2.84
N GLN A 102 -14.33 -3.27 -1.78
CA GLN A 102 -13.73 -3.43 -0.45
C GLN A 102 -13.80 -4.88 0.01
N SER A 103 -14.92 -5.55 -0.22
CA SER A 103 -15.11 -6.95 0.12
C SER A 103 -14.10 -7.85 -0.60
N LYS A 104 -13.88 -7.62 -1.88
CA LYS A 104 -12.86 -8.35 -2.66
C LYS A 104 -11.45 -8.11 -2.13
N ALA A 105 -11.16 -6.88 -1.73
CA ALA A 105 -9.85 -6.53 -1.17
C ALA A 105 -9.60 -7.24 0.15
N VAL A 106 -10.60 -7.29 1.03
CA VAL A 106 -10.50 -8.02 2.30
C VAL A 106 -10.23 -9.51 2.05
N GLN A 107 -10.94 -10.12 1.10
CA GLN A 107 -10.74 -11.52 0.76
C GLN A 107 -9.34 -11.79 0.20
N ALA A 108 -8.74 -10.81 -0.47
CA ALA A 108 -7.40 -10.92 -0.99
C ALA A 108 -6.32 -10.74 0.10
N GLY A 109 -6.69 -10.20 1.25
CA GLY A 109 -5.77 -9.99 2.36
C GLY A 109 -5.45 -8.53 2.66
N ALA A 110 -6.14 -7.57 2.03
CA ALA A 110 -5.95 -6.16 2.34
C ALA A 110 -6.35 -5.86 3.78
N GLN A 111 -5.52 -5.11 4.48
CA GLN A 111 -5.73 -4.79 5.89
C GLN A 111 -6.42 -3.43 6.07
N PHE A 112 -6.36 -2.57 5.06
CA PHE A 112 -6.94 -1.23 5.11
C PHE A 112 -7.30 -0.74 3.70
N TRP A 113 -8.06 0.36 3.67
CA TRP A 113 -8.44 1.04 2.43
C TRP A 113 -8.41 2.54 2.65
N ILE A 114 -7.62 3.26 1.87
CA ILE A 114 -7.56 4.72 1.92
C ILE A 114 -8.20 5.28 0.65
N VAL A 115 -9.19 6.15 0.81
CA VAL A 115 -9.82 6.82 -0.33
C VAL A 115 -8.94 7.98 -0.79
N LYS A 116 -8.54 7.96 -2.07
CA LYS A 116 -7.71 9.02 -2.66
C LYS A 116 -8.44 10.36 -2.66
N SER A 117 -7.72 11.42 -2.39
CA SER A 117 -8.16 12.78 -2.62
C SER A 117 -6.92 13.67 -2.71
N ASP A 118 -7.10 14.94 -3.13
CA ASP A 118 -6.02 15.92 -3.15
C ASP A 118 -5.53 16.23 -1.72
N GLU A 119 -6.38 15.94 -0.72
CA GLU A 119 -6.08 16.09 0.69
C GLU A 119 -5.87 14.75 1.34
N ILE A 120 -4.90 13.99 0.87
CA ILE A 120 -4.60 12.64 1.39
C ILE A 120 -3.96 12.68 2.79
N GLU A 121 -3.32 13.78 3.16
CA GLU A 121 -2.56 13.91 4.39
C GLU A 121 -3.33 13.52 5.66
N PRO A 122 -4.56 14.05 5.93
CA PRO A 122 -5.29 13.67 7.14
C PRO A 122 -5.62 12.19 7.20
N ARG A 123 -5.90 11.58 6.06
CA ARG A 123 -6.20 10.14 5.98
C ARG A 123 -4.98 9.30 6.25
N LEU A 124 -3.85 9.72 5.70
CA LEU A 124 -2.57 9.06 5.92
C LEU A 124 -2.15 9.19 7.38
N GLU A 125 -2.34 10.36 7.99
CA GLU A 125 -2.07 10.58 9.41
C GLU A 125 -2.90 9.63 10.29
N SER A 126 -4.21 9.52 10.02
CA SER A 126 -5.09 8.61 10.75
C SER A 126 -4.66 7.16 10.60
N PHE A 127 -4.26 6.76 9.38
CA PHE A 127 -3.74 5.43 9.14
C PHE A 127 -2.47 5.17 9.97
N LEU A 128 -1.56 6.13 10.01
CA LEU A 128 -0.30 5.99 10.73
C LEU A 128 -0.50 5.85 12.24
N GLU A 129 -1.55 6.46 12.79
CA GLU A 129 -1.92 6.28 14.20
C GLU A 129 -2.28 4.82 14.51
N ASP A 130 -2.83 4.11 13.53
CA ASP A 130 -3.26 2.72 13.66
C ASP A 130 -2.18 1.73 13.20
N TYR A 131 -1.05 2.20 12.70
CA TYR A 131 -0.07 1.36 12.02
C TYR A 131 0.44 0.18 12.84
N GLU A 132 0.74 0.39 14.12
CA GLU A 132 1.26 -0.70 14.97
C GLU A 132 0.25 -1.84 15.10
N SER A 133 -1.04 -1.53 15.15
CA SER A 133 -2.08 -2.55 15.19
C SER A 133 -2.16 -3.35 13.89
N TYR A 134 -1.93 -2.71 12.75
CA TYR A 134 -1.85 -3.42 11.47
C TYR A 134 -0.62 -4.31 11.40
N LYS A 135 0.52 -3.80 11.85
CA LYS A 135 1.77 -4.54 11.89
C LYS A 135 1.65 -5.80 12.76
N ASN A 136 0.96 -5.69 13.89
CA ASN A 136 0.74 -6.79 14.82
C ASN A 136 -0.44 -7.70 14.40
N LYS A 137 -1.08 -7.41 13.27
CA LYS A 137 -2.23 -8.17 12.74
C LYS A 137 -3.43 -8.20 13.69
N THR A 138 -3.60 -7.13 14.49
CA THR A 138 -4.70 -7.01 15.46
C THR A 138 -5.77 -6.01 15.05
N ALA A 139 -5.48 -5.11 14.10
CA ALA A 139 -6.44 -4.12 13.64
C ALA A 139 -7.49 -4.76 12.72
N PRO A 140 -8.78 -4.40 12.87
CA PRO A 140 -9.78 -4.78 11.89
C PRO A 140 -9.58 -3.97 10.61
N PHE A 141 -10.11 -4.47 9.49
CA PHE A 141 -10.12 -3.73 8.24
C PHE A 141 -10.87 -2.41 8.44
N LYS A 142 -10.28 -1.32 7.95
CA LYS A 142 -10.85 0.02 8.12
C LYS A 142 -10.69 0.84 6.85
N VAL A 143 -11.69 1.67 6.55
CA VAL A 143 -11.68 2.60 5.42
C VAL A 143 -11.40 4.02 5.94
N TYR A 144 -10.36 4.63 5.41
CA TYR A 144 -9.96 6.01 5.74
C TYR A 144 -10.50 6.93 4.64
N LYS A 145 -11.49 7.76 4.99
CA LYS A 145 -12.19 8.66 4.06
C LYS A 145 -12.57 9.99 4.68
#